data_979c5df5734bd90db502e6785cacfdcb
#
_entry.id   979c5df5734bd90db502e6785cacfdcb
#
_cell.length_a   1.000
_cell.length_b   1.000
_cell.length_c   1.000
_cell.angle_alpha   90.00
_cell.angle_beta   90.00
_cell.angle_gamma   90.00
#
_symmetry.space_group_name_H-M   'P 1'
#
loop_
_entity.id
_entity.type
_entity.pdbx_description
1 polymer ?
#
loop_
_entity_poly.entity_id
_entity_poly.type
_entity_poly.pdbx_seq_one_letter_code
_entity_poly.pdbx_strand_id
1 'polypeptide(L)'
;MKIVTAMVQPFMLSKVTSALEEIDDFPGMTVTDVRGFGREKASHARGAPHRVIEDFVEYVKKARIEIVAQDHMVDVIVETIVRTAHTGNPGDGKVFVWSVERAVRIQTGDQNEAAL
;
A
#
# COMPACT_ATOMS: atom_id res chain seq x y z
N MET A 1 1.73 14.53 -10.30
CA MET A 1 1.68 13.88 -8.98
C MET A 1 0.65 12.76 -8.96
N LYS A 2 1.03 11.65 -8.39
CA LYS A 2 0.14 10.49 -8.23
C LYS A 2 0.22 10.00 -6.80
N ILE A 3 -0.85 9.37 -6.35
CA ILE A 3 -0.82 8.57 -5.14
C ILE A 3 -0.84 7.11 -5.52
N VAL A 4 0.12 6.36 -5.01
CA VAL A 4 0.17 4.91 -5.12
C VAL A 4 -0.37 4.35 -3.81
N THR A 5 -1.46 3.62 -3.89
CA THR A 5 -2.08 2.97 -2.73
C THR A 5 -1.98 1.46 -2.91
N ALA A 6 -1.44 0.78 -1.94
CA ALA A 6 -1.31 -0.68 -1.98
C ALA A 6 -1.91 -1.31 -0.74
N MET A 7 -2.65 -2.39 -0.93
CA MET A 7 -3.08 -3.27 0.15
C MET A 7 -2.21 -4.51 0.08
N VAL A 8 -1.43 -4.77 1.12
CA VAL A 8 -0.50 -5.91 1.15
C VAL A 8 -0.73 -6.76 2.39
N GLN A 9 -0.22 -7.98 2.36
CA GLN A 9 -0.22 -8.83 3.55
C GLN A 9 0.63 -8.18 4.65
N PRO A 10 0.16 -8.15 5.90
CA PRO A 10 0.92 -7.49 6.97
C PRO A 10 2.34 -8.05 7.14
N PHE A 11 2.52 -9.36 6.97
CA PHE A 11 3.84 -9.99 7.12
C PHE A 11 4.79 -9.68 5.97
N MET A 12 4.30 -9.08 4.88
CA MET A 12 5.15 -8.65 3.75
C MET A 12 5.56 -7.17 3.87
N LEU A 13 5.01 -6.43 4.82
CA LEU A 13 5.23 -4.99 4.93
C LEU A 13 6.70 -4.63 5.09
N SER A 14 7.43 -5.33 5.95
CA SER A 14 8.85 -5.04 6.17
C SER A 14 9.68 -5.23 4.90
N LYS A 15 9.39 -6.29 4.15
CA LYS A 15 10.09 -6.57 2.89
C LYS A 15 9.81 -5.49 1.85
N VAL A 16 8.55 -5.08 1.73
CA VAL A 16 8.15 -4.01 0.82
C VAL A 16 8.82 -2.70 1.23
N THR A 17 8.77 -2.35 2.50
CA THR A 17 9.38 -1.12 3.04
C THR A 17 10.88 -1.07 2.74
N SER A 18 11.59 -2.16 3.02
CA SER A 18 13.04 -2.20 2.78
C SER A 18 13.40 -1.99 1.31
N ALA A 19 12.62 -2.57 0.41
CA ALA A 19 12.86 -2.40 -1.02
C ALA A 19 12.52 -0.99 -1.50
N LEU A 20 11.45 -0.40 -0.99
CA LEU A 20 11.07 0.98 -1.33
C LEU A 20 12.11 1.99 -0.87
N GLU A 21 12.67 1.80 0.31
CA GLU A 21 13.70 2.70 0.86
C GLU A 21 14.96 2.76 -0.01
N GLU A 22 15.22 1.74 -0.81
CA GLU A 22 16.38 1.70 -1.70
C GLU A 22 16.18 2.51 -2.98
N ILE A 23 14.96 2.94 -3.27
CA ILE A 23 14.70 3.79 -4.45
C ILE A 23 15.27 5.18 -4.18
N ASP A 24 16.11 5.68 -5.11
CA ASP A 24 16.68 7.02 -5.00
C ASP A 24 15.56 8.06 -4.92
N ASP A 25 15.71 9.01 -4.01
CA ASP A 25 14.74 10.09 -3.77
C ASP A 25 13.35 9.59 -3.41
N PHE A 26 13.24 8.43 -2.80
CA PHE A 26 11.94 7.90 -2.36
C PHE A 26 11.25 8.90 -1.42
N PRO A 27 10.00 9.32 -1.74
CA PRO A 27 9.35 10.41 -1.00
C PRO A 27 8.81 10.04 0.38
N GLY A 28 8.91 8.78 0.76
CA GLY A 28 8.33 8.30 2.01
C GLY A 28 6.95 7.71 1.81
N MET A 29 6.39 7.15 2.87
CA MET A 29 5.08 6.52 2.82
C MET A 29 4.35 6.60 4.14
N THR A 30 3.04 6.43 4.08
CA THR A 30 2.18 6.29 5.24
C THR A 30 1.62 4.87 5.25
N VAL A 31 1.57 4.27 6.43
CA VAL A 31 1.02 2.92 6.60
C VAL A 31 -0.15 2.97 7.55
N THR A 32 -1.23 2.30 7.18
CA THR A 32 -2.42 2.18 8.01
C THR A 32 -2.80 0.70 8.11
N ASP A 33 -3.10 0.25 9.31
CA ASP A 33 -3.65 -1.08 9.50
C ASP A 33 -5.13 -1.06 9.13
N VAL A 34 -5.52 -1.97 8.26
CA VAL A 34 -6.90 -2.04 7.76
C VAL A 34 -7.41 -3.48 7.81
N ARG A 35 -8.70 -3.63 7.70
CA ARG A 35 -9.39 -4.91 7.63
C ARG A 35 -10.32 -4.89 6.46
N GLY A 36 -10.41 -6.02 5.78
CA GLY A 36 -11.30 -6.12 4.65
C GLY A 36 -11.79 -7.55 4.44
N PHE A 37 -12.81 -7.69 3.63
CA PHE A 37 -13.17 -8.96 3.07
C PHE A 37 -13.33 -8.80 1.57
N GLY A 38 -12.82 -9.75 0.82
CA GLY A 38 -12.84 -9.68 -0.62
C GLY A 38 -13.70 -10.77 -1.25
N ARG A 39 -13.57 -10.88 -2.54
CA ARG A 39 -14.31 -11.84 -3.33
C ARG A 39 -14.07 -13.29 -2.88
N GLU A 40 -12.85 -13.59 -2.43
CA GLU A 40 -12.46 -14.93 -1.99
C GLU A 40 -12.50 -15.10 -0.48
N LYS A 41 -13.24 -14.29 0.18
CA LYS A 41 -13.18 -14.04 1.62
C LYS A 41 -13.13 -15.28 2.51
N ALA A 42 -14.21 -16.04 2.55
CA ALA A 42 -14.37 -17.05 3.56
C ALA A 42 -13.55 -18.31 3.28
N SER A 43 -13.60 -18.79 2.05
CA SER A 43 -12.96 -20.06 1.70
C SER A 43 -11.43 -19.96 1.72
N HIS A 44 -10.88 -18.84 1.31
CA HIS A 44 -9.43 -18.65 1.25
C HIS A 44 -8.84 -18.02 2.51
N ALA A 45 -9.65 -17.31 3.29
CA ALA A 45 -9.22 -16.75 4.56
C ALA A 45 -9.21 -17.75 5.69
N ARG A 46 -9.90 -18.88 5.55
CA ARG A 46 -9.99 -19.90 6.60
C ARG A 46 -8.60 -20.44 6.93
N GLY A 47 -8.21 -20.31 8.19
CA GLY A 47 -6.89 -20.70 8.64
C GLY A 47 -5.80 -19.65 8.45
N ALA A 48 -6.10 -18.53 7.82
CA ALA A 48 -5.16 -17.43 7.68
C ALA A 48 -4.84 -16.82 9.05
N PRO A 49 -3.56 -16.52 9.33
CA PRO A 49 -3.17 -16.01 10.65
C PRO A 49 -3.64 -14.60 10.94
N HIS A 50 -4.13 -13.89 9.95
CA HIS A 50 -4.52 -12.48 10.08
C HIS A 50 -6.02 -12.25 10.06
N ARG A 51 -6.80 -13.29 10.29
CA ARG A 51 -8.25 -13.16 10.33
C ARG A 51 -8.71 -12.49 11.61
N VAL A 52 -9.71 -11.63 11.45
CA VAL A 52 -10.40 -10.96 12.55
C VAL A 52 -11.89 -11.16 12.35
N ILE A 53 -12.59 -11.54 13.42
CA ILE A 53 -14.04 -11.72 13.38
C ILE A 53 -14.69 -10.54 14.12
N GLU A 54 -15.62 -9.86 13.46
CA GLU A 54 -16.46 -8.83 14.07
C GLU A 54 -17.89 -9.12 13.69
N ASP A 55 -18.75 -9.15 14.69
CA ASP A 55 -20.15 -9.52 14.51
C ASP A 55 -20.25 -10.88 13.78
N PHE A 56 -20.84 -10.88 12.58
CA PHE A 56 -21.02 -12.09 11.79
C PHE A 56 -20.15 -12.12 10.55
N VAL A 57 -19.21 -11.19 10.42
CA VAL A 57 -18.35 -11.06 9.25
C VAL A 57 -16.90 -11.30 9.64
N GLU A 58 -16.24 -12.19 8.92
CA GLU A 58 -14.81 -12.40 9.08
C GLU A 58 -14.05 -11.38 8.25
N TYR A 59 -13.15 -10.66 8.90
CA TYR A 59 -12.28 -9.71 8.23
C TYR A 59 -10.84 -10.23 8.20
N VAL A 60 -10.13 -9.90 7.13
CA VAL A 60 -8.70 -10.20 6.99
C VAL A 60 -7.93 -8.91 7.22
N LYS A 61 -6.91 -8.99 8.06
CA LYS A 61 -6.01 -7.85 8.29
C LYS A 61 -5.13 -7.63 7.07
N LYS A 62 -4.96 -6.38 6.70
CA LYS A 62 -4.08 -5.93 5.63
C LYS A 62 -3.31 -4.69 6.10
N ALA A 63 -2.20 -4.42 5.45
CA ALA A 63 -1.51 -3.14 5.59
C ALA A 63 -1.81 -2.30 4.35
N ARG A 64 -2.22 -1.05 4.58
CA ARG A 64 -2.44 -0.08 3.51
C ARG A 64 -1.25 0.85 3.47
N ILE A 65 -0.61 0.92 2.31
CA ILE A 65 0.53 1.81 2.05
C ILE A 65 0.05 2.92 1.13
N GLU A 66 0.41 4.16 1.45
CA GLU A 66 0.13 5.31 0.61
C GLU A 66 1.40 6.10 0.36
N ILE A 67 1.69 6.34 -0.92
CA ILE A 67 2.88 7.05 -1.36
C ILE A 67 2.46 8.09 -2.39
N VAL A 68 2.72 9.36 -2.08
CA VAL A 68 2.50 10.45 -3.05
C VAL A 68 3.84 10.72 -3.72
N ALA A 69 3.87 10.62 -5.03
CA ALA A 69 5.11 10.69 -5.79
C ALA A 69 4.95 11.49 -7.08
N GLN A 70 6.08 11.97 -7.58
CA GLN A 70 6.13 12.56 -8.91
C GLN A 70 5.87 11.50 -9.97
N ASP A 71 5.32 11.90 -11.10
CA ASP A 71 4.88 10.97 -12.14
C ASP A 71 5.99 10.01 -12.59
N HIS A 72 7.21 10.51 -12.71
CA HIS A 72 8.33 9.69 -13.20
C HIS A 72 8.76 8.56 -12.25
N MET A 73 8.33 8.62 -10.99
CA MET A 73 8.67 7.62 -9.97
C MET A 73 7.61 6.51 -9.83
N VAL A 74 6.45 6.71 -10.42
CA VAL A 74 5.30 5.84 -10.18
C VAL A 74 5.59 4.40 -10.61
N ASP A 75 6.14 4.21 -11.78
CA ASP A 75 6.37 2.87 -12.32
C ASP A 75 7.35 2.06 -11.45
N VAL A 76 8.46 2.66 -11.03
CA VAL A 76 9.42 1.96 -10.19
C VAL A 76 8.84 1.62 -8.82
N ILE A 77 8.00 2.50 -8.27
CA ILE A 77 7.32 2.26 -7.00
C ILE A 77 6.35 1.09 -7.13
N VAL A 78 5.48 1.12 -8.15
CA VAL A 78 4.50 0.06 -8.39
C VAL A 78 5.19 -1.28 -8.62
N GLU A 79 6.19 -1.32 -9.47
CA GLU A 79 6.94 -2.54 -9.77
C GLU A 79 7.61 -3.11 -8.52
N THR A 80 8.18 -2.24 -7.69
CA THR A 80 8.82 -2.66 -6.45
C THR A 80 7.82 -3.29 -5.49
N ILE A 81 6.65 -2.67 -5.31
CA ILE A 81 5.60 -3.21 -4.45
C ILE A 81 5.11 -4.57 -4.97
N VAL A 82 4.79 -4.64 -6.25
CA VAL A 82 4.26 -5.88 -6.84
C VAL A 82 5.27 -7.02 -6.69
N ARG A 83 6.54 -6.76 -6.99
CA ARG A 83 7.59 -7.78 -6.90
C ARG A 83 7.81 -8.26 -5.47
N THR A 84 7.84 -7.35 -4.50
CA THR A 84 8.19 -7.68 -3.13
C THR A 84 7.02 -8.18 -2.28
N ALA A 85 5.80 -7.78 -2.61
CA ALA A 85 4.60 -8.24 -1.91
C ALA A 85 4.06 -9.58 -2.45
N HIS A 86 4.54 -10.01 -3.59
CA HIS A 86 4.06 -11.21 -4.27
C HIS A 86 4.46 -12.49 -3.51
N THR A 87 3.47 -13.33 -3.19
CA THR A 87 3.70 -14.68 -2.67
C THR A 87 3.23 -15.75 -3.65
N GLY A 88 2.30 -15.40 -4.54
CA GLY A 88 1.63 -16.34 -5.45
C GLY A 88 0.39 -16.96 -4.86
N ASN A 89 0.05 -16.64 -3.62
CA ASN A 89 -1.14 -17.14 -2.95
C ASN A 89 -2.28 -16.13 -3.04
N PRO A 90 -3.53 -16.57 -2.93
CA PRO A 90 -4.65 -15.64 -2.82
C PRO A 90 -4.46 -14.68 -1.65
N GLY A 91 -4.87 -13.44 -1.84
CA GLY A 91 -4.78 -12.43 -0.80
C GLY A 91 -3.51 -11.60 -0.79
N ASP A 92 -2.67 -11.70 -1.80
CA ASP A 92 -1.45 -10.86 -1.92
C ASP A 92 -1.75 -9.37 -1.95
N GLY A 93 -2.92 -8.99 -2.45
CA GLY A 93 -3.36 -7.61 -2.45
C GLY A 93 -3.41 -6.98 -3.82
N LYS A 94 -3.52 -5.67 -3.82
CA LYS A 94 -3.67 -4.86 -5.05
C LYS A 94 -2.94 -3.54 -4.89
N VAL A 95 -2.61 -2.95 -6.02
CA VAL A 95 -2.03 -1.60 -6.09
C VAL A 95 -2.94 -0.75 -6.97
N PHE A 96 -3.22 0.45 -6.49
CA PHE A 96 -4.00 1.45 -7.23
C PHE A 96 -3.17 2.70 -7.42
N VAL A 97 -3.34 3.38 -8.54
CA VAL A 97 -2.69 4.66 -8.82
C VAL A 97 -3.76 5.66 -9.22
N TRP A 98 -3.78 6.81 -8.59
CA TRP A 98 -4.69 7.88 -8.93
C TRP A 98 -3.99 9.23 -8.93
N SER A 99 -4.60 10.19 -9.60
CA SER A 99 -4.03 11.53 -9.72
C SER A 99 -4.26 12.33 -8.44
N VAL A 100 -3.23 13.08 -8.06
CA VAL A 100 -3.32 14.07 -6.98
C VAL A 100 -3.41 15.44 -7.64
N GLU A 101 -4.51 16.14 -7.40
CA GLU A 101 -4.74 17.45 -8.01
C GLU A 101 -3.91 18.54 -7.36
N ARG A 102 -3.69 18.45 -6.05
CA ARG A 102 -3.00 19.48 -5.29
C ARG A 102 -2.34 18.86 -4.06
N ALA A 103 -1.15 19.33 -3.75
CA ALA A 103 -0.44 19.01 -2.52
C ALA A 103 0.11 20.30 -1.92
N VAL A 104 0.08 20.41 -0.61
CA VAL A 104 0.65 21.55 0.12
C VAL A 104 1.40 21.01 1.32
N ARG A 105 2.66 21.41 1.48
CA ARG A 105 3.44 21.07 2.66
C ARG A 105 3.03 22.01 3.80
N ILE A 106 2.55 21.45 4.88
CA ILE A 106 2.00 22.25 5.99
C ILE A 106 3.07 23.17 6.59
N GLN A 107 4.27 22.65 6.79
CA GLN A 107 5.35 23.42 7.44
C GLN A 107 5.77 24.64 6.64
N THR A 108 5.92 24.49 5.32
CA THR A 108 6.54 25.52 4.47
C THR A 108 5.56 26.26 3.58
N GLY A 109 4.39 25.66 3.33
CA GLY A 109 3.44 26.17 2.36
C GLY A 109 3.81 25.86 0.92
N ASP A 110 4.89 25.11 0.67
CA ASP A 110 5.25 24.68 -0.69
C ASP A 110 4.12 23.90 -1.31
N GLN A 111 3.93 24.07 -2.63
CA GLN A 111 2.81 23.48 -3.34
C GLN A 111 3.25 22.48 -4.41
N ASN A 112 2.40 21.52 -4.64
CA ASN A 112 2.51 20.49 -5.68
C ASN A 112 3.84 19.73 -5.58
N GLU A 113 4.61 19.61 -6.66
CA GLU A 113 5.84 18.81 -6.66
C GLU A 113 6.84 19.30 -5.60
N ALA A 114 6.89 20.58 -5.31
CA ALA A 114 7.74 21.13 -4.27
C ALA A 114 7.31 20.73 -2.86
N ALA A 115 6.08 20.26 -2.71
CA ALA A 115 5.54 19.81 -1.43
C ALA A 115 5.90 18.34 -1.09
N LEU A 116 6.36 17.61 -2.07
CA LEU A 116 6.62 16.17 -1.94
C LEU A 116 7.98 15.85 -1.31
#